data_5a0dd26d344a977d2a6c98dc6719b19e
#
_entry.id   5a0dd26d344a977d2a6c98dc6719b19e
#
_cell.length_a   1.000
_cell.length_b   1.000
_cell.length_c   1.000
_cell.angle_alpha   90.00
_cell.angle_beta   90.00
_cell.angle_gamma   90.00
#
_symmetry.space_group_name_H-M   'P 1'
#
loop_
_entity.id
_entity.type
_entity.pdbx_description
1 polymer ?
#
loop_
_entity_poly.entity_id
_entity_poly.type
_entity_poly.pdbx_seq_one_letter_code
_entity_poly.pdbx_strand_id
1 'polypeptide(L)'
;MFSLKEKEVNTGRQRELDLVKGFLLIMIVFIHSFQTIGGVAAAESNVHKILIALFMPTGACLYLFTMGFGSAFTRHSQPKDMVKNGIKLLFYQGLSNLCYAAVMTISFNIRNSITVEAAGSRELYDANLYSMLTFVNIFFIAGMCYLVLAVYRKLNVSLRGYVISAVIVGIISPFTKLLVSDDPAINWILDMTFGGKGETSFCFFPYLSYVFLGYVFGKVLRRIPEDEKGNFYKESGIICGITAAVWFISVSYTHLRAHE
;
A
#
# COMPACT_ATOMS: atom_id res chain seq x y z
N MET A 1 8.38 -21.20 -21.38
CA MET A 1 6.91 -21.39 -21.45
C MET A 1 6.50 -22.32 -20.33
N PHE A 2 5.52 -21.95 -19.53
CA PHE A 2 5.01 -22.76 -18.42
C PHE A 2 3.63 -23.33 -18.75
N SER A 3 3.23 -24.44 -18.09
CA SER A 3 1.94 -25.08 -18.27
C SER A 3 0.99 -24.77 -17.12
N LEU A 4 -0.26 -24.42 -17.43
CA LEU A 4 -1.30 -24.24 -16.42
C LEU A 4 -2.06 -25.57 -16.22
N LYS A 5 -1.98 -26.11 -15.02
CA LYS A 5 -2.76 -27.31 -14.66
C LYS A 5 -4.19 -26.92 -14.29
N GLU A 6 -5.14 -27.80 -14.54
CA GLU A 6 -6.54 -27.59 -14.15
C GLU A 6 -6.69 -27.56 -12.62
N LYS A 7 -5.97 -28.44 -11.93
CA LYS A 7 -5.95 -28.52 -10.47
C LYS A 7 -4.79 -27.72 -9.87
N GLU A 8 -4.99 -27.23 -8.66
CA GLU A 8 -3.93 -26.60 -7.88
C GLU A 8 -2.88 -27.65 -7.49
N VAL A 9 -1.66 -27.49 -7.97
CA VAL A 9 -0.52 -28.40 -7.75
C VAL A 9 0.51 -27.82 -6.80
N ASN A 10 0.61 -26.49 -6.74
CA ASN A 10 1.54 -25.76 -5.90
C ASN A 10 0.79 -25.11 -4.74
N THR A 11 0.62 -25.83 -3.64
CA THR A 11 -0.14 -25.36 -2.46
C THR A 11 0.74 -25.12 -1.24
N GLY A 12 2.04 -25.38 -1.36
CA GLY A 12 3.02 -25.24 -0.30
C GLY A 12 3.34 -23.80 0.07
N ARG A 13 4.18 -23.63 1.10
CA ARG A 13 4.70 -22.34 1.52
C ARG A 13 5.62 -21.78 0.44
N GLN A 14 5.36 -20.52 0.05
CA GLN A 14 6.15 -19.83 -0.96
C GLN A 14 7.29 -19.06 -0.27
N ARG A 15 8.51 -19.60 -0.32
CA ARG A 15 9.69 -19.00 0.31
C ARG A 15 10.06 -17.66 -0.34
N GLU A 16 9.86 -17.54 -1.65
CA GLU A 16 10.09 -16.33 -2.43
C GLU A 16 9.22 -15.18 -1.93
N LEU A 17 7.95 -15.46 -1.62
CA LEU A 17 7.03 -14.47 -1.03
C LEU A 17 7.49 -14.02 0.36
N ASP A 18 7.96 -14.96 1.18
CA ASP A 18 8.48 -14.63 2.52
C ASP A 18 9.75 -13.76 2.43
N LEU A 19 10.63 -14.05 1.46
CA LEU A 19 11.84 -13.27 1.20
C LEU A 19 11.50 -11.84 0.75
N VAL A 20 10.57 -11.69 -0.19
CA VAL A 20 10.12 -10.37 -0.66
C VAL A 20 9.51 -9.57 0.48
N LYS A 21 8.66 -10.17 1.32
CA LYS A 21 8.07 -9.50 2.49
C LYS A 21 9.12 -9.07 3.50
N GLY A 22 10.12 -9.93 3.78
CA GLY A 22 11.23 -9.61 4.67
C GLY A 22 12.06 -8.44 4.14
N PHE A 23 12.37 -8.45 2.85
CA PHE A 23 13.08 -7.35 2.19
C PHE A 23 12.30 -6.03 2.27
N LEU A 24 10.99 -6.06 1.95
CA LEU A 24 10.13 -4.89 2.04
C LEU A 24 10.08 -4.32 3.46
N LEU A 25 10.01 -5.19 4.48
CA LEU A 25 10.02 -4.76 5.88
C LEU A 25 11.32 -4.02 6.23
N ILE A 26 12.46 -4.57 5.85
CA ILE A 26 13.77 -3.93 6.08
C ILE A 26 13.83 -2.57 5.37
N MET A 27 13.39 -2.51 4.12
CA MET A 27 13.42 -1.28 3.33
C MET A 27 12.49 -0.20 3.88
N ILE A 28 11.29 -0.56 4.34
CA ILE A 28 10.36 0.39 4.97
C ILE A 28 10.99 0.99 6.24
N VAL A 29 11.55 0.15 7.12
CA VAL A 29 12.21 0.62 8.34
C VAL A 29 13.38 1.54 7.99
N PHE A 30 14.21 1.14 7.03
CA PHE A 30 15.37 1.93 6.59
C PHE A 30 14.96 3.31 6.06
N ILE A 31 13.98 3.36 5.15
CA ILE A 31 13.52 4.62 4.54
C ILE A 31 12.91 5.56 5.59
N HIS A 32 12.02 5.05 6.44
CA HIS A 32 11.41 5.86 7.48
C HIS A 32 12.41 6.34 8.52
N SER A 33 13.35 5.50 8.92
CA SER A 33 14.43 5.92 9.83
C SER A 33 15.31 6.99 9.19
N PHE A 34 15.65 6.83 7.92
CA PHE A 34 16.45 7.81 7.18
C PHE A 34 15.73 9.16 7.05
N GLN A 35 14.42 9.15 6.78
CA GLN A 35 13.59 10.35 6.69
C GLN A 35 13.40 11.05 8.06
N THR A 36 13.28 10.27 9.13
CA THR A 36 12.98 10.82 10.46
C THR A 36 14.23 11.29 11.21
N ILE A 37 15.33 10.53 11.10
CA ILE A 37 16.54 10.75 11.89
C ILE A 37 17.63 11.48 11.09
N GLY A 38 17.60 11.35 9.76
CA GLY A 38 18.68 11.83 8.89
C GLY A 38 18.84 13.35 8.81
N GLY A 39 17.84 14.13 9.23
CA GLY A 39 17.88 15.58 9.16
C GLY A 39 17.95 16.15 7.74
N VAL A 40 18.15 17.48 7.63
CA VAL A 40 18.12 18.19 6.34
C VAL A 40 19.21 17.72 5.38
N ALA A 41 20.44 17.52 5.88
CA ALA A 41 21.56 17.08 5.05
C ALA A 41 21.35 15.69 4.43
N ALA A 42 20.69 14.78 5.17
CA ALA A 42 20.34 13.47 4.64
C ALA A 42 19.22 13.57 3.61
N ALA A 43 18.21 14.43 3.83
CA ALA A 43 17.11 14.65 2.90
C ALA A 43 17.58 15.20 1.54
N GLU A 44 18.62 16.01 1.53
CA GLU A 44 19.21 16.58 0.31
C GLU A 44 20.21 15.63 -0.39
N SER A 45 20.59 14.54 0.26
CA SER A 45 21.58 13.61 -0.28
C SER A 45 21.08 12.88 -1.55
N ASN A 46 22.01 12.56 -2.45
CA ASN A 46 21.70 11.76 -3.63
C ASN A 46 21.20 10.35 -3.26
N VAL A 47 21.66 9.80 -2.13
CA VAL A 47 21.19 8.51 -1.62
C VAL A 47 19.72 8.57 -1.29
N HIS A 48 19.26 9.61 -0.60
CA HIS A 48 17.83 9.82 -0.29
C HIS A 48 16.99 9.97 -1.56
N LYS A 49 17.44 10.77 -2.52
CA LYS A 49 16.74 10.94 -3.81
C LYS A 49 16.57 9.63 -4.55
N ILE A 50 17.62 8.79 -4.61
CA ILE A 50 17.58 7.48 -5.25
C ILE A 50 16.64 6.55 -4.48
N LEU A 51 16.71 6.49 -3.15
CA LEU A 51 15.83 5.66 -2.33
C LEU A 51 14.36 6.05 -2.51
N ILE A 52 14.04 7.33 -2.48
CA ILE A 52 12.68 7.82 -2.72
C ILE A 52 12.22 7.46 -4.14
N ALA A 53 13.03 7.73 -5.15
CA ALA A 53 12.65 7.45 -6.53
C ALA A 53 12.36 5.96 -6.78
N LEU A 54 13.10 5.06 -6.13
CA LEU A 54 12.94 3.61 -6.29
C LEU A 54 11.79 3.03 -5.44
N PHE A 55 11.67 3.47 -4.19
CA PHE A 55 10.80 2.79 -3.22
C PHE A 55 9.49 3.51 -2.92
N MET A 56 9.42 4.84 -3.05
CA MET A 56 8.16 5.58 -2.81
C MET A 56 7.01 5.10 -3.73
N PRO A 57 7.21 4.99 -5.06
CA PRO A 57 6.13 4.55 -5.94
C PRO A 57 5.83 3.05 -5.82
N THR A 58 6.78 2.24 -5.36
CA THR A 58 6.65 0.77 -5.39
C THR A 58 6.37 0.15 -4.03
N GLY A 59 6.80 0.77 -2.93
CA GLY A 59 6.78 0.15 -1.60
C GLY A 59 5.40 -0.28 -1.14
N ALA A 60 4.43 0.63 -1.07
CA ALA A 60 3.07 0.32 -0.66
C ALA A 60 2.35 -0.59 -1.67
N CYS A 61 2.53 -0.35 -2.97
CA CYS A 61 1.96 -1.16 -4.04
C CYS A 61 2.44 -2.61 -3.95
N LEU A 62 3.74 -2.81 -3.79
CA LEU A 62 4.34 -4.14 -3.71
C LEU A 62 3.95 -4.84 -2.40
N TYR A 63 3.86 -4.12 -1.28
CA TYR A 63 3.36 -4.67 -0.02
C TYR A 63 1.93 -5.19 -0.16
N LEU A 64 1.03 -4.41 -0.75
CA LEU A 64 -0.37 -4.79 -0.96
C LEU A 64 -0.52 -5.90 -2.00
N PHE A 65 0.30 -5.90 -3.05
CA PHE A 65 0.38 -7.00 -3.99
C PHE A 65 0.79 -8.30 -3.28
N THR A 66 1.84 -8.27 -2.44
CA THR A 66 2.27 -9.45 -1.68
C THR A 66 1.25 -9.90 -0.63
N MET A 67 0.42 -8.98 -0.10
CA MET A 67 -0.72 -9.32 0.75
C MET A 67 -1.79 -10.07 -0.03
N GLY A 68 -2.18 -9.57 -1.20
CA GLY A 68 -3.11 -10.25 -2.13
C GLY A 68 -2.58 -11.62 -2.52
N PHE A 69 -1.32 -11.70 -2.92
CA PHE A 69 -0.64 -12.96 -3.26
C PHE A 69 -0.68 -13.95 -2.10
N GLY A 70 -0.27 -13.53 -0.90
CA GLY A 70 -0.30 -14.36 0.30
C GLY A 70 -1.70 -14.87 0.65
N SER A 71 -2.74 -14.05 0.40
CA SER A 71 -4.14 -14.45 0.66
C SER A 71 -4.61 -15.62 -0.21
N ALA A 72 -3.99 -15.85 -1.38
CA ALA A 72 -4.25 -17.01 -2.21
C ALA A 72 -3.67 -18.31 -1.63
N PHE A 73 -2.61 -18.24 -0.81
CA PHE A 73 -1.92 -19.39 -0.20
C PHE A 73 -2.30 -19.64 1.27
N THR A 74 -3.04 -18.74 1.90
CA THR A 74 -3.40 -18.89 3.30
C THR A 74 -4.38 -20.05 3.51
N ARG A 75 -4.14 -20.84 4.56
CA ARG A 75 -5.08 -21.88 5.03
C ARG A 75 -6.36 -21.27 5.60
N HIS A 76 -6.27 -20.07 6.19
CA HIS A 76 -7.38 -19.29 6.73
C HIS A 76 -7.99 -18.39 5.65
N SER A 77 -8.52 -19.01 4.58
CA SER A 77 -9.06 -18.32 3.42
C SER A 77 -10.59 -18.17 3.45
N GLN A 78 -11.22 -18.54 4.54
CA GLN A 78 -12.68 -18.37 4.70
C GLN A 78 -13.01 -16.88 4.81
N PRO A 79 -14.18 -16.42 4.30
CA PRO A 79 -14.60 -15.02 4.41
C PRO A 79 -14.55 -14.47 5.84
N LYS A 80 -14.96 -15.29 6.82
CA LYS A 80 -14.92 -14.94 8.25
C LYS A 80 -13.49 -14.67 8.77
N ASP A 81 -12.50 -15.41 8.30
CA ASP A 81 -11.11 -15.22 8.71
C ASP A 81 -10.55 -13.95 8.11
N MET A 82 -10.92 -13.63 6.87
CA MET A 82 -10.55 -12.38 6.21
C MET A 82 -11.18 -11.17 6.90
N VAL A 83 -12.46 -11.24 7.28
CA VAL A 83 -13.12 -10.20 8.08
C VAL A 83 -12.39 -10.00 9.41
N LYS A 84 -12.08 -11.10 10.13
CA LYS A 84 -11.34 -11.02 11.39
C LYS A 84 -9.98 -10.34 11.22
N ASN A 85 -9.24 -10.69 10.16
CA ASN A 85 -7.95 -10.07 9.86
C ASN A 85 -8.09 -8.60 9.48
N GLY A 86 -9.12 -8.25 8.71
CA GLY A 86 -9.43 -6.86 8.35
C GLY A 86 -9.71 -6.01 9.59
N ILE A 87 -10.62 -6.45 10.46
CA ILE A 87 -10.95 -5.75 11.71
C ILE A 87 -9.71 -5.63 12.62
N LYS A 88 -8.90 -6.70 12.72
CA LYS A 88 -7.66 -6.66 13.50
C LYS A 88 -6.68 -5.60 13.00
N LEU A 89 -6.54 -5.43 11.68
CA LEU A 89 -5.69 -4.40 11.10
C LEU A 89 -6.24 -3.00 11.33
N LEU A 90 -7.56 -2.81 11.23
CA LEU A 90 -8.20 -1.53 11.56
C LEU A 90 -8.04 -1.18 13.06
N PHE A 91 -8.09 -2.17 13.94
CA PHE A 91 -7.77 -1.97 15.35
C PHE A 91 -6.29 -1.55 15.55
N TYR A 92 -5.36 -2.20 14.84
CA TYR A 92 -3.94 -1.81 14.89
C TYR A 92 -3.69 -0.42 14.30
N GLN A 93 -4.47 0.02 13.31
CA GLN A 93 -4.45 1.39 12.82
C GLN A 93 -4.75 2.37 13.96
N GLY A 94 -5.86 2.17 14.68
CA GLY A 94 -6.23 3.02 15.82
C GLY A 94 -5.17 3.01 16.93
N LEU A 95 -4.66 1.83 17.27
CA LEU A 95 -3.60 1.69 18.27
C LEU A 95 -2.30 2.39 17.83
N SER A 96 -1.91 2.25 16.58
CA SER A 96 -0.73 2.93 16.01
C SER A 96 -0.87 4.45 16.11
N ASN A 97 -2.04 5.00 15.77
CA ASN A 97 -2.30 6.42 15.85
C ASN A 97 -2.26 6.94 17.31
N LEU A 98 -2.85 6.18 18.23
CA LEU A 98 -2.78 6.51 19.66
C LEU A 98 -1.33 6.49 20.20
N CYS A 99 -0.55 5.47 19.84
CA CYS A 99 0.86 5.39 20.22
C CYS A 99 1.66 6.57 19.64
N TYR A 100 1.42 6.90 18.38
CA TYR A 100 2.10 8.03 17.73
C TYR A 100 1.75 9.36 18.39
N ALA A 101 0.45 9.60 18.64
CA ALA A 101 -0.02 10.78 19.36
C ALA A 101 0.57 10.87 20.79
N ALA A 102 0.63 9.75 21.53
CA ALA A 102 1.21 9.70 22.86
C ALA A 102 2.71 10.06 22.86
N VAL A 103 3.49 9.48 21.94
CA VAL A 103 4.93 9.77 21.80
C VAL A 103 5.15 11.25 21.48
N MET A 104 4.35 11.82 20.57
CA MET A 104 4.47 13.22 20.20
C MET A 104 4.05 14.14 21.34
N THR A 105 3.02 13.80 22.12
CA THR A 105 2.62 14.54 23.32
C THR A 105 3.75 14.57 24.35
N ILE A 106 4.36 13.43 24.64
CA ILE A 106 5.49 13.33 25.57
C ILE A 106 6.67 14.17 25.06
N SER A 107 7.02 14.04 23.79
CA SER A 107 8.12 14.79 23.18
C SER A 107 7.88 16.30 23.20
N PHE A 108 6.64 16.73 22.95
CA PHE A 108 6.24 18.14 23.02
C PHE A 108 6.35 18.69 24.46
N ASN A 109 5.86 17.95 25.47
CA ASN A 109 5.95 18.35 26.85
C ASN A 109 7.39 18.43 27.35
N ILE A 110 8.25 17.47 26.98
CA ILE A 110 9.68 17.51 27.29
C ILE A 110 10.33 18.75 26.66
N ARG A 111 10.05 19.02 25.39
CA ARG A 111 10.60 20.18 24.70
C ARG A 111 10.17 21.50 25.35
N ASN A 112 8.89 21.63 25.69
CA ASN A 112 8.35 22.83 26.33
C ASN A 112 8.85 23.05 27.77
N SER A 113 9.20 21.97 28.49
CA SER A 113 9.84 22.08 29.79
C SER A 113 11.29 22.64 29.72
N ILE A 114 11.91 22.54 28.53
CA ILE A 114 13.28 23.00 28.27
C ILE A 114 13.31 24.42 27.66
N THR A 115 12.27 24.79 26.89
CA THR A 115 12.19 26.07 26.18
C THR A 115 10.99 26.89 26.64
N VAL A 116 11.23 28.09 27.17
CA VAL A 116 10.22 28.97 27.83
C VAL A 116 9.34 29.77 26.83
N GLU A 117 9.35 29.52 25.55
CA GLU A 117 8.56 30.26 24.57
C GLU A 117 7.57 29.39 23.81
N ALA A 118 6.29 29.43 24.22
CA ALA A 118 5.33 28.53 23.65
C ALA A 118 3.91 29.07 23.32
N ALA A 119 3.69 30.38 23.18
CA ALA A 119 2.33 30.86 22.85
C ALA A 119 1.85 30.42 21.45
N GLY A 120 2.73 30.38 20.42
CA GLY A 120 2.39 29.88 19.07
C GLY A 120 2.52 28.35 18.87
N SER A 121 3.15 27.65 19.82
CA SER A 121 3.42 26.22 19.68
C SER A 121 2.23 25.34 20.08
N ARG A 122 1.29 25.84 20.87
CA ARG A 122 0.14 25.07 21.35
C ARG A 122 -0.91 24.86 20.27
N GLU A 123 -1.23 25.89 19.50
CA GLU A 123 -2.16 25.76 18.36
C GLU A 123 -1.61 24.83 17.28
N LEU A 124 -0.31 24.94 16.99
CA LEU A 124 0.37 24.05 16.04
C LEU A 124 0.40 22.60 16.56
N TYR A 125 0.56 22.40 17.87
CA TYR A 125 0.51 21.09 18.49
C TYR A 125 -0.89 20.48 18.42
N ASP A 126 -1.95 21.22 18.75
CA ASP A 126 -3.32 20.73 18.73
C ASP A 126 -3.75 20.35 17.31
N ALA A 127 -3.36 21.15 16.29
CA ALA A 127 -3.56 20.81 14.90
C ALA A 127 -2.81 19.52 14.48
N ASN A 128 -1.58 19.36 14.95
CA ASN A 128 -0.79 18.15 14.69
C ASN A 128 -1.34 16.93 15.42
N LEU A 129 -1.87 17.07 16.63
CA LEU A 129 -2.48 15.96 17.38
C LEU A 129 -3.70 15.40 16.64
N TYR A 130 -4.56 16.28 16.11
CA TYR A 130 -5.70 15.84 15.29
C TYR A 130 -5.22 15.05 14.06
N SER A 131 -4.26 15.58 13.32
CA SER A 131 -3.71 14.91 12.13
C SER A 131 -3.07 13.56 12.46
N MET A 132 -2.44 13.42 13.62
CA MET A 132 -1.87 12.16 14.09
C MET A 132 -2.94 11.12 14.43
N LEU A 133 -4.02 11.52 15.08
CA LEU A 133 -5.12 10.63 15.44
C LEU A 133 -5.93 10.19 14.21
N THR A 134 -6.01 11.04 13.20
CA THR A 134 -6.72 10.79 11.94
C THR A 134 -5.83 10.29 10.80
N PHE A 135 -4.53 10.10 11.06
CA PHE A 135 -3.57 9.66 10.06
C PHE A 135 -3.91 8.29 9.50
N VAL A 136 -3.93 8.18 8.18
CA VAL A 136 -4.20 6.94 7.45
C VAL A 136 -2.89 6.31 7.04
N ASN A 137 -2.63 5.09 7.52
CA ASN A 137 -1.44 4.32 7.18
C ASN A 137 -1.79 3.01 6.48
N ILE A 138 -0.79 2.20 6.20
CA ILE A 138 -0.92 0.93 5.48
C ILE A 138 -1.85 -0.08 6.17
N PHE A 139 -2.02 -0.02 7.51
CA PHE A 139 -2.92 -0.93 8.23
C PHE A 139 -4.38 -0.67 7.89
N PHE A 140 -4.78 0.60 7.72
CA PHE A 140 -6.12 0.95 7.29
C PHE A 140 -6.42 0.35 5.91
N ILE A 141 -5.54 0.61 4.93
CA ILE A 141 -5.72 0.11 3.57
C ILE A 141 -5.75 -1.41 3.54
N ALA A 142 -4.80 -2.07 4.19
CA ALA A 142 -4.74 -3.52 4.25
C ALA A 142 -5.99 -4.10 4.93
N GLY A 143 -6.49 -3.46 6.00
CA GLY A 143 -7.73 -3.83 6.68
C GLY A 143 -8.93 -3.77 5.75
N MET A 144 -9.11 -2.65 5.07
CA MET A 144 -10.20 -2.45 4.09
C MET A 144 -10.10 -3.44 2.92
N CYS A 145 -8.88 -3.68 2.40
CA CYS A 145 -8.66 -4.66 1.35
C CYS A 145 -9.05 -6.08 1.78
N TYR A 146 -8.75 -6.48 3.03
CA TYR A 146 -9.20 -7.78 3.56
C TYR A 146 -10.73 -7.87 3.63
N LEU A 147 -11.42 -6.80 4.00
CA LEU A 147 -12.89 -6.78 4.02
C LEU A 147 -13.46 -6.96 2.61
N VAL A 148 -12.90 -6.27 1.62
CA VAL A 148 -13.30 -6.44 0.21
C VAL A 148 -13.00 -7.85 -0.29
N LEU A 149 -11.81 -8.40 0.00
CA LEU A 149 -11.51 -9.80 -0.33
C LEU A 149 -12.49 -10.78 0.31
N ALA A 150 -12.93 -10.52 1.56
CA ALA A 150 -13.94 -11.35 2.22
C ALA A 150 -15.27 -11.34 1.47
N VAL A 151 -15.72 -10.17 1.00
CA VAL A 151 -16.93 -10.04 0.16
C VAL A 151 -16.78 -10.81 -1.15
N TYR A 152 -15.68 -10.63 -1.87
CA TYR A 152 -15.39 -11.32 -3.12
C TYR A 152 -15.39 -12.85 -2.95
N ARG A 153 -14.80 -13.32 -1.85
CA ARG A 153 -14.80 -14.75 -1.51
C ARG A 153 -16.19 -15.26 -1.16
N LYS A 154 -16.97 -14.50 -0.39
CA LYS A 154 -18.35 -14.86 -0.04
C LYS A 154 -19.25 -14.94 -1.28
N LEU A 155 -19.05 -14.06 -2.24
CA LEU A 155 -19.77 -14.02 -3.52
C LEU A 155 -19.21 -15.01 -4.55
N ASN A 156 -18.18 -15.79 -4.22
CA ASN A 156 -17.50 -16.72 -5.13
C ASN A 156 -17.10 -16.06 -6.47
N VAL A 157 -16.61 -14.81 -6.41
CA VAL A 157 -16.18 -14.09 -7.61
C VAL A 157 -15.10 -14.87 -8.35
N SER A 158 -15.26 -15.05 -9.65
CA SER A 158 -14.31 -15.76 -10.50
C SER A 158 -12.98 -15.02 -10.60
N LEU A 159 -11.92 -15.73 -11.01
CA LEU A 159 -10.60 -15.10 -11.19
C LEU A 159 -10.65 -13.99 -12.25
N ARG A 160 -11.47 -14.15 -13.31
CA ARG A 160 -11.72 -13.09 -14.30
C ARG A 160 -12.36 -11.85 -13.65
N GLY A 161 -13.27 -12.04 -12.69
CA GLY A 161 -13.89 -10.95 -11.96
C GLY A 161 -12.86 -10.13 -11.19
N TYR A 162 -11.87 -10.76 -10.54
CA TYR A 162 -10.78 -10.05 -9.88
C TYR A 162 -9.94 -9.22 -10.87
N VAL A 163 -9.61 -9.79 -12.04
CA VAL A 163 -8.87 -9.07 -13.10
C VAL A 163 -9.66 -7.85 -13.57
N ILE A 164 -10.94 -8.06 -13.92
CA ILE A 164 -11.83 -6.98 -14.39
C ILE A 164 -11.91 -5.88 -13.32
N SER A 165 -12.11 -6.25 -12.05
CA SER A 165 -12.16 -5.28 -10.95
C SER A 165 -10.85 -4.52 -10.78
N ALA A 166 -9.70 -5.20 -10.89
CA ALA A 166 -8.40 -4.54 -10.82
C ALA A 166 -8.21 -3.50 -11.94
N VAL A 167 -8.63 -3.84 -13.17
CA VAL A 167 -8.58 -2.94 -14.34
C VAL A 167 -9.53 -1.75 -14.13
N ILE A 168 -10.78 -2.01 -13.72
CA ILE A 168 -11.77 -0.95 -13.46
C ILE A 168 -11.26 0.02 -12.40
N VAL A 169 -10.78 -0.50 -11.26
CA VAL A 169 -10.19 0.32 -10.19
C VAL A 169 -9.02 1.13 -10.72
N GLY A 170 -8.10 0.53 -11.49
CA GLY A 170 -6.96 1.23 -12.07
C GLY A 170 -7.35 2.37 -13.01
N ILE A 171 -8.37 2.15 -13.86
CA ILE A 171 -8.85 3.17 -14.82
C ILE A 171 -9.61 4.30 -14.10
N ILE A 172 -10.45 3.95 -13.11
CA ILE A 172 -11.31 4.93 -12.43
C ILE A 172 -10.52 5.76 -11.39
N SER A 173 -9.49 5.18 -10.78
CA SER A 173 -8.73 5.83 -9.69
C SER A 173 -8.24 7.26 -9.98
N PRO A 174 -7.72 7.62 -11.15
CA PRO A 174 -7.33 9.00 -11.44
C PRO A 174 -8.49 9.99 -11.36
N PHE A 175 -9.69 9.53 -11.77
CA PHE A 175 -10.90 10.36 -11.78
C PHE A 175 -11.53 10.51 -10.39
N THR A 176 -11.34 9.53 -9.51
CA THR A 176 -11.88 9.62 -8.14
C THR A 176 -11.20 10.68 -7.29
N LYS A 177 -9.98 11.10 -7.65
CA LYS A 177 -9.30 12.24 -7.02
C LYS A 177 -10.01 13.58 -7.22
N LEU A 178 -10.95 13.66 -8.17
CA LEU A 178 -11.79 14.84 -8.39
C LEU A 178 -12.96 14.93 -7.40
N LEU A 179 -13.19 13.88 -6.62
CA LEU A 179 -14.24 13.85 -5.61
C LEU A 179 -13.78 14.61 -4.37
N VAL A 180 -14.27 15.82 -4.23
CA VAL A 180 -14.00 16.70 -3.08
C VAL A 180 -15.31 17.23 -2.51
N SER A 181 -15.32 17.55 -1.22
CA SER A 181 -16.46 18.12 -0.52
C SER A 181 -16.00 19.32 0.30
N ASP A 182 -16.90 20.30 0.50
CA ASP A 182 -16.66 21.41 1.42
C ASP A 182 -16.91 21.01 2.88
N ASP A 183 -17.66 19.94 3.11
CA ASP A 183 -17.85 19.38 4.44
C ASP A 183 -16.56 18.63 4.88
N PRO A 184 -15.93 19.03 6.00
CA PRO A 184 -14.65 18.45 6.44
C PRO A 184 -14.74 16.93 6.72
N ALA A 185 -15.85 16.45 7.28
CA ALA A 185 -16.03 15.03 7.61
C ALA A 185 -16.19 14.19 6.34
N ILE A 186 -17.00 14.67 5.39
CA ILE A 186 -17.19 14.01 4.09
C ILE A 186 -15.88 14.04 3.32
N ASN A 187 -15.18 15.18 3.31
CA ASN A 187 -13.91 15.30 2.60
C ASN A 187 -12.84 14.36 3.18
N TRP A 188 -12.77 14.21 4.50
CA TRP A 188 -11.87 13.26 5.14
C TRP A 188 -12.15 11.81 4.70
N ILE A 189 -13.44 11.40 4.61
CA ILE A 189 -13.82 10.07 4.10
C ILE A 189 -13.42 9.91 2.63
N LEU A 190 -13.63 10.95 1.80
CA LEU A 190 -13.23 10.94 0.39
C LEU A 190 -11.72 10.84 0.24
N ASP A 191 -10.95 11.57 1.03
CA ASP A 191 -9.49 11.51 1.03
C ASP A 191 -8.97 10.14 1.42
N MET A 192 -9.49 9.54 2.51
CA MET A 192 -9.11 8.17 2.93
C MET A 192 -9.44 7.13 1.86
N THR A 193 -10.57 7.32 1.18
CA THR A 193 -11.06 6.33 0.21
C THR A 193 -10.43 6.54 -1.16
N PHE A 194 -10.40 7.77 -1.64
CA PHE A 194 -10.09 8.11 -3.04
C PHE A 194 -8.88 9.03 -3.22
N GLY A 195 -8.42 9.71 -2.16
CA GLY A 195 -7.28 10.63 -2.22
C GLY A 195 -7.59 11.98 -2.87
N GLY A 196 -8.77 12.55 -2.64
CA GLY A 196 -9.29 13.74 -3.30
C GLY A 196 -8.38 14.97 -3.20
N LYS A 197 -8.24 15.58 -2.01
CA LYS A 197 -7.38 16.77 -1.81
C LYS A 197 -5.89 16.44 -1.67
N GLY A 198 -5.52 15.16 -1.66
CA GLY A 198 -4.12 14.75 -1.51
C GLY A 198 -3.54 14.95 -0.10
N GLU A 199 -4.38 15.19 0.90
CA GLU A 199 -3.96 15.33 2.30
C GLU A 199 -3.50 14.00 2.91
N THR A 200 -3.98 12.88 2.36
CA THR A 200 -3.57 11.55 2.77
C THR A 200 -2.57 10.96 1.77
N SER A 201 -1.42 10.51 2.28
CA SER A 201 -0.42 9.79 1.47
C SER A 201 -0.93 8.43 1.00
N PHE A 202 -1.98 7.89 1.64
CA PHE A 202 -2.54 6.58 1.38
C PHE A 202 -4.05 6.67 1.24
N CYS A 203 -4.58 6.24 0.10
CA CYS A 203 -6.01 6.13 -0.14
C CYS A 203 -6.37 4.70 -0.55
N PHE A 204 -7.51 4.21 -0.04
CA PHE A 204 -7.89 2.80 -0.17
C PHE A 204 -8.12 2.35 -1.63
N PHE A 205 -8.92 3.11 -2.37
CA PHE A 205 -9.46 2.65 -3.66
C PHE A 205 -8.37 2.36 -4.71
N PRO A 206 -7.40 3.26 -4.98
CA PRO A 206 -6.34 2.99 -5.96
C PRO A 206 -5.49 1.77 -5.63
N TYR A 207 -5.23 1.55 -4.34
CA TYR A 207 -4.39 0.44 -3.88
C TYR A 207 -5.06 -0.92 -3.94
N LEU A 208 -6.40 -0.98 -4.01
CA LEU A 208 -7.16 -2.23 -4.10
C LEU A 208 -6.82 -3.02 -5.36
N SER A 209 -6.47 -2.35 -6.47
CA SER A 209 -6.05 -2.99 -7.71
C SER A 209 -4.84 -3.92 -7.52
N TYR A 210 -3.85 -3.49 -6.73
CA TYR A 210 -2.65 -4.28 -6.46
C TYR A 210 -2.97 -5.55 -5.65
N VAL A 211 -3.91 -5.46 -4.72
CA VAL A 211 -4.37 -6.62 -3.94
C VAL A 211 -5.06 -7.64 -4.84
N PHE A 212 -5.93 -7.19 -5.73
CA PHE A 212 -6.60 -8.08 -6.69
C PHE A 212 -5.60 -8.74 -7.63
N LEU A 213 -4.66 -7.97 -8.20
CA LEU A 213 -3.60 -8.52 -9.06
C LEU A 213 -2.72 -9.52 -8.31
N GLY A 214 -2.34 -9.21 -7.08
CA GLY A 214 -1.58 -10.13 -6.23
C GLY A 214 -2.33 -11.43 -5.96
N TYR A 215 -3.64 -11.35 -5.66
CA TYR A 215 -4.48 -12.54 -5.48
C TYR A 215 -4.57 -13.38 -6.76
N VAL A 216 -4.78 -12.75 -7.92
CA VAL A 216 -4.80 -13.43 -9.22
C VAL A 216 -3.48 -14.12 -9.48
N PHE A 217 -2.36 -13.41 -9.30
CA PHE A 217 -1.02 -13.95 -9.47
C PHE A 217 -0.79 -15.19 -8.58
N GLY A 218 -1.18 -15.11 -7.31
CA GLY A 218 -1.10 -16.24 -6.40
C GLY A 218 -1.95 -17.44 -6.85
N LYS A 219 -3.18 -17.20 -7.32
CA LYS A 219 -4.06 -18.25 -7.83
C LYS A 219 -3.56 -18.89 -9.12
N VAL A 220 -2.93 -18.13 -10.00
CA VAL A 220 -2.26 -18.65 -11.19
C VAL A 220 -1.07 -19.51 -10.78
N LEU A 221 -0.20 -19.01 -9.89
CA LEU A 221 0.98 -19.73 -9.43
C LEU A 221 0.62 -21.08 -8.77
N ARG A 222 -0.52 -21.17 -8.08
CA ARG A 222 -0.99 -22.45 -7.51
C ARG A 222 -1.26 -23.53 -8.55
N ARG A 223 -1.45 -23.16 -9.82
CA ARG A 223 -1.68 -24.08 -10.93
C ARG A 223 -0.41 -24.40 -11.74
N ILE A 224 0.72 -23.84 -11.36
CA ILE A 224 1.99 -24.03 -12.03
C ILE A 224 2.80 -25.09 -11.25
N PRO A 225 3.34 -26.12 -11.92
CA PRO A 225 4.23 -27.09 -11.30
C PRO A 225 5.46 -26.44 -10.68
N GLU A 226 6.01 -27.05 -9.64
CA GLU A 226 7.14 -26.52 -8.89
C GLU A 226 8.40 -26.30 -9.76
N ASP A 227 8.65 -27.22 -10.68
CA ASP A 227 9.75 -27.19 -11.64
C ASP A 227 9.61 -26.09 -12.72
N GLU A 228 8.39 -25.63 -12.98
CA GLU A 228 8.10 -24.56 -13.96
C GLU A 228 8.00 -23.15 -13.33
N LYS A 229 8.04 -23.03 -12.02
CA LYS A 229 7.93 -21.73 -11.31
C LYS A 229 8.97 -20.71 -11.77
N GLY A 230 10.23 -21.14 -11.98
CA GLY A 230 11.30 -20.26 -12.42
C GLY A 230 10.97 -19.57 -13.76
N ASN A 231 10.42 -20.35 -14.70
CA ASN A 231 9.99 -19.82 -15.99
C ASN A 231 8.82 -18.84 -15.84
N PHE A 232 7.84 -19.17 -15.00
CA PHE A 232 6.72 -18.27 -14.72
C PHE A 232 7.18 -16.93 -14.16
N TYR A 233 8.07 -16.92 -13.15
CA TYR A 233 8.61 -15.68 -12.58
C TYR A 233 9.41 -14.89 -13.62
N LYS A 234 10.22 -15.56 -14.43
CA LYS A 234 10.98 -14.93 -15.49
C LYS A 234 10.08 -14.25 -16.52
N GLU A 235 9.08 -14.97 -17.05
CA GLU A 235 8.15 -14.44 -18.04
C GLU A 235 7.30 -13.29 -17.46
N SER A 236 6.80 -13.44 -16.23
CA SER A 236 6.07 -12.39 -15.53
C SER A 236 6.94 -11.15 -15.30
N GLY A 237 8.21 -11.33 -14.91
CA GLY A 237 9.16 -10.24 -14.72
C GLY A 237 9.45 -9.49 -16.01
N ILE A 238 9.61 -10.19 -17.11
CA ILE A 238 9.80 -9.58 -18.45
C ILE A 238 8.58 -8.73 -18.83
N ILE A 239 7.36 -9.27 -18.68
CA ILE A 239 6.12 -8.55 -19.00
C ILE A 239 6.00 -7.29 -18.12
N CYS A 240 6.22 -7.41 -16.81
CA CYS A 240 6.20 -6.26 -15.90
C CYS A 240 7.27 -5.22 -16.27
N GLY A 241 8.48 -5.66 -16.60
CA GLY A 241 9.57 -4.77 -17.01
C GLY A 241 9.27 -4.00 -18.28
N ILE A 242 8.73 -4.68 -19.32
CA ILE A 242 8.30 -4.04 -20.57
C ILE A 242 7.19 -3.03 -20.29
N THR A 243 6.17 -3.40 -19.51
CA THR A 243 5.06 -2.52 -19.15
C THR A 243 5.55 -1.28 -18.41
N ALA A 244 6.45 -1.44 -17.43
CA ALA A 244 7.04 -0.34 -16.70
C ALA A 244 7.86 0.59 -17.62
N ALA A 245 8.66 0.04 -18.54
CA ALA A 245 9.44 0.82 -19.48
C ALA A 245 8.54 1.62 -20.45
N VAL A 246 7.48 1.01 -21.01
CA VAL A 246 6.52 1.69 -21.87
C VAL A 246 5.82 2.82 -21.10
N TRP A 247 5.41 2.56 -19.85
CA TRP A 247 4.78 3.58 -19.02
C TRP A 247 5.73 4.74 -18.74
N PHE A 248 6.97 4.46 -18.36
CA PHE A 248 7.99 5.48 -18.09
C PHE A 248 8.27 6.36 -19.30
N ILE A 249 8.44 5.75 -20.49
CA ILE A 249 8.65 6.48 -21.75
C ILE A 249 7.43 7.38 -22.06
N SER A 250 6.22 6.85 -21.89
CA SER A 250 4.98 7.59 -22.15
C SER A 250 4.84 8.80 -21.24
N VAL A 251 5.12 8.63 -19.94
CA VAL A 251 5.06 9.74 -18.95
C VAL A 251 6.15 10.77 -19.23
N SER A 252 7.39 10.34 -19.50
CA SER A 252 8.47 11.26 -19.82
C SER A 252 8.18 12.09 -21.08
N TYR A 253 7.58 11.47 -22.11
CA TYR A 253 7.19 12.16 -23.33
C TYR A 253 6.07 13.20 -23.11
N THR A 254 5.08 12.89 -22.27
CA THR A 254 4.01 13.83 -21.95
C THR A 254 4.49 15.01 -21.11
N HIS A 255 5.44 14.78 -20.17
CA HIS A 255 6.07 15.86 -19.41
C HIS A 255 6.91 16.79 -20.28
N LEU A 256 7.67 16.26 -21.23
CA LEU A 256 8.45 17.10 -22.16
C LEU A 256 7.56 18.00 -23.03
N ARG A 257 6.42 17.50 -23.52
CA ARG A 257 5.46 18.29 -24.29
C ARG A 257 4.70 19.35 -23.49
N ALA A 258 4.55 19.16 -22.19
CA ALA A 258 3.84 20.12 -21.34
C ALA A 258 4.70 21.37 -21.00
N HIS A 259 5.99 21.33 -21.34
CA HIS A 259 6.95 22.44 -21.15
C HIS A 259 7.33 23.14 -22.45
N GLU A 260 6.83 22.72 -23.61
CA GLU A 260 6.87 23.43 -24.88
C GLU A 260 5.59 24.29 -25.09
#